data_ac32ea44ccd5dc95e7753811623fcfc3
#
_entry.id   ac32ea44ccd5dc95e7753811623fcfc3
#
_cell.length_a   1.000
_cell.length_b   1.000
_cell.length_c   1.000
_cell.angle_alpha   90.00
_cell.angle_beta   90.00
_cell.angle_gamma   90.00
#
_symmetry.space_group_name_H-M   'P 1'
#
loop_
_entity.id
_entity.type
_entity.pdbx_description
1 polymer ?
#
loop_
_entity_poly.entity_id
_entity_poly.type
_entity_poly.pdbx_seq_one_letter_code
_entity_poly.pdbx_strand_id
1 'polypeptide(L)'
;MQPKHETFRLSELRDLVATGRVRIPDFQRSFRWTNQDVVALFDSLHHGYPIGNLLMWKREAPAQRVTVGAIDIDAPQRSDALWLVDGQQRVTSIVNAMDARSQRDARFAVGYDLENACVVSTLGRHSRAVMPLFRLFDFESAWQWFEENTEFQALRGRYQEAFNTFNAVSVPATVLEGADEDKLRVIFDRINQSGKKLKSFEVFEALNSSVSDGRTLRSVSDAVARSTNFGLISEDQVLNVLKARRHPDYVRDVRDEFGDERRRICDFPDEDRDTAYAETERVLMKATRFLQENCCIPHATLLPYGAILVVVARFFALFPEPKRRNKELLKRWVWRTIIKTIEGAVSSGNVQTRTFLKNVRRADESGSVQRLLESVGERGASKHVTIPDARMNRSDAKACVCAMWSYYARADDYAGQASIAVFDSLVDDYGSVADLLVEYMGRRWFEGTDVSRYSSLANRVLMVNEEALRDEDAALTFMTAHRNMLMLPEAVEDCESSADPVELVDRREELLSARVNEFFELMMAWDYVSFAPVE
;
A
#
# COMPACT_ATOMS: atom_id res chain seq x y z
N MET A 1 -5.93 -33.25 -17.32
CA MET A 1 -5.63 -32.74 -15.95
C MET A 1 -6.36 -33.60 -14.95
N GLN A 2 -5.66 -34.26 -14.04
CA GLN A 2 -6.26 -34.98 -12.92
C GLN A 2 -5.69 -34.37 -11.63
N PRO A 3 -6.53 -33.82 -10.72
CA PRO A 3 -6.06 -33.37 -9.44
C PRO A 3 -5.61 -34.57 -8.61
N LYS A 4 -4.42 -34.50 -8.04
CA LYS A 4 -3.94 -35.46 -7.03
C LYS A 4 -4.17 -34.88 -5.64
N HIS A 5 -4.72 -35.68 -4.77
CA HIS A 5 -4.84 -35.32 -3.34
C HIS A 5 -3.65 -35.91 -2.60
N GLU A 6 -2.91 -35.04 -1.95
CA GLU A 6 -1.72 -35.37 -1.15
C GLU A 6 -1.90 -34.80 0.25
N THR A 7 -1.13 -35.30 1.19
CA THR A 7 -1.07 -34.76 2.55
C THR A 7 0.39 -34.58 2.91
N PHE A 8 0.72 -33.45 3.52
CA PHE A 8 2.09 -33.15 3.94
C PHE A 8 2.13 -32.97 5.46
N ARG A 9 3.12 -33.55 6.11
CA ARG A 9 3.46 -33.22 7.50
C ARG A 9 4.06 -31.83 7.56
N LEU A 10 4.03 -31.19 8.72
CA LEU A 10 4.60 -29.85 8.91
C LEU A 10 6.10 -29.82 8.57
N SER A 11 6.86 -30.86 8.97
CA SER A 11 8.27 -31.03 8.64
C SER A 11 8.51 -31.18 7.14
N GLU A 12 7.67 -31.95 6.45
CA GLU A 12 7.75 -32.13 4.99
C GLU A 12 7.52 -30.81 4.24
N LEU A 13 6.53 -30.00 4.67
CA LEU A 13 6.28 -28.68 4.10
C LEU A 13 7.49 -27.76 4.29
N ARG A 14 8.10 -27.77 5.49
CA ARG A 14 9.32 -27.01 5.75
C ARG A 14 10.46 -27.43 4.82
N ASP A 15 10.69 -28.72 4.66
CA ASP A 15 11.77 -29.25 3.84
C ASP A 15 11.53 -29.00 2.34
N LEU A 16 10.29 -29.10 1.87
CA LEU A 16 9.91 -28.77 0.49
C LEU A 16 10.14 -27.28 0.17
N VAL A 17 9.89 -26.39 1.12
CA VAL A 17 10.19 -24.96 0.97
C VAL A 17 11.71 -24.74 1.04
N ALA A 18 12.40 -25.29 2.04
CA ALA A 18 13.84 -25.12 2.24
C ALA A 18 14.68 -25.62 1.04
N THR A 19 14.21 -26.68 0.36
CA THR A 19 14.85 -27.22 -0.86
C THR A 19 14.42 -26.49 -2.14
N GLY A 20 13.57 -25.47 -2.02
CA GLY A 20 13.01 -24.74 -3.16
C GLY A 20 12.12 -25.57 -4.07
N ARG A 21 11.56 -26.70 -3.60
CA ARG A 21 10.58 -27.47 -4.34
C ARG A 21 9.20 -26.83 -4.28
N VAL A 22 8.79 -26.30 -3.14
CA VAL A 22 7.63 -25.40 -3.05
C VAL A 22 8.05 -24.00 -3.44
N ARG A 23 7.33 -23.41 -4.38
CA ARG A 23 7.50 -22.04 -4.88
C ARG A 23 6.31 -21.21 -4.50
N ILE A 24 6.57 -20.01 -4.05
CA ILE A 24 5.54 -18.97 -3.88
C ILE A 24 5.71 -18.02 -5.06
N PRO A 25 4.70 -17.85 -5.91
CA PRO A 25 4.78 -16.90 -7.01
C PRO A 25 4.96 -15.46 -6.49
N ASP A 26 5.80 -14.66 -7.16
CA ASP A 26 6.11 -13.28 -6.76
C ASP A 26 4.89 -12.35 -6.75
N PHE A 27 3.84 -12.69 -7.50
CA PHE A 27 2.57 -11.97 -7.52
C PHE A 27 1.66 -12.27 -6.32
N GLN A 28 1.95 -13.30 -5.53
CA GLN A 28 1.16 -13.56 -4.32
C GLN A 28 1.49 -12.53 -3.25
N ARG A 29 0.45 -12.16 -2.46
CA ARG A 29 0.50 -11.09 -1.46
C ARG A 29 1.75 -11.20 -0.59
N SER A 30 2.36 -10.06 -0.29
CA SER A 30 3.22 -9.96 0.88
C SER A 30 2.53 -10.60 2.10
N PHE A 31 3.29 -11.24 2.96
CA PHE A 31 2.76 -11.85 4.17
C PHE A 31 2.01 -10.80 5.01
N ARG A 32 0.70 -11.03 5.24
CA ARG A 32 -0.21 -10.06 5.88
C ARG A 32 -0.75 -10.52 7.23
N TRP A 33 -0.49 -11.75 7.59
CA TRP A 33 -0.93 -12.24 8.89
C TRP A 33 -0.14 -11.58 10.00
N THR A 34 -0.85 -11.23 11.06
CA THR A 34 -0.27 -10.75 12.30
C THR A 34 0.27 -11.92 13.12
N ASN A 35 1.02 -11.64 14.16
CA ASN A 35 1.45 -12.66 15.12
C ASN A 35 0.26 -13.45 15.70
N GLN A 36 -0.87 -12.77 15.97
CA GLN A 36 -2.08 -13.43 16.48
C GLN A 36 -2.70 -14.41 15.47
N ASP A 37 -2.66 -14.10 14.17
CA ASP A 37 -3.14 -15.02 13.14
C ASP A 37 -2.26 -16.28 13.08
N VAL A 38 -0.93 -16.14 13.25
CA VAL A 38 0.01 -17.25 13.29
C VAL A 38 -0.22 -18.12 14.56
N VAL A 39 -0.41 -17.49 15.72
CA VAL A 39 -0.78 -18.19 16.97
C VAL A 39 -2.07 -18.98 16.76
N ALA A 40 -3.12 -18.37 16.19
CA ALA A 40 -4.41 -19.02 15.95
C ALA A 40 -4.31 -20.20 14.97
N LEU A 41 -3.41 -20.11 13.96
CA LEU A 41 -3.13 -21.24 13.08
C LEU A 41 -2.54 -22.41 13.85
N PHE A 42 -1.48 -22.19 14.65
CA PHE A 42 -0.84 -23.26 15.40
C PHE A 42 -1.71 -23.81 16.51
N ASP A 43 -2.57 -22.99 17.12
CA ASP A 43 -3.61 -23.44 18.04
C ASP A 43 -4.60 -24.38 17.35
N SER A 44 -5.05 -24.04 16.14
CA SER A 44 -5.91 -24.91 15.33
C SER A 44 -5.22 -26.23 14.97
N LEU A 45 -3.93 -26.20 14.61
CA LEU A 45 -3.14 -27.39 14.32
C LEU A 45 -2.98 -28.29 15.57
N HIS A 46 -2.76 -27.66 16.73
CA HIS A 46 -2.65 -28.37 18.01
C HIS A 46 -3.94 -29.12 18.39
N HIS A 47 -5.10 -28.49 18.14
CA HIS A 47 -6.40 -29.08 18.41
C HIS A 47 -6.92 -30.00 17.28
N GLY A 48 -6.16 -30.15 16.19
CA GLY A 48 -6.59 -30.96 15.03
C GLY A 48 -7.74 -30.34 14.23
N TYR A 49 -7.96 -29.03 14.36
CA TYR A 49 -9.01 -28.35 13.60
C TYR A 49 -8.61 -28.19 12.13
N PRO A 50 -9.59 -28.25 11.19
CA PRO A 50 -9.31 -28.07 9.78
C PRO A 50 -8.78 -26.68 9.49
N ILE A 51 -7.60 -26.60 8.88
CA ILE A 51 -6.99 -25.33 8.45
C ILE A 51 -7.24 -25.02 6.95
N GLY A 52 -8.05 -25.84 6.29
CA GLY A 52 -8.30 -25.77 4.84
C GLY A 52 -7.25 -26.51 4.02
N ASN A 53 -7.55 -26.67 2.73
CA ASN A 53 -6.71 -27.40 1.77
C ASN A 53 -5.69 -26.45 1.12
N LEU A 54 -4.47 -26.93 0.86
CA LEU A 54 -3.50 -26.23 0.02
C LEU A 54 -3.78 -26.55 -1.44
N LEU A 55 -3.61 -25.57 -2.32
CA LEU A 55 -3.65 -25.79 -3.76
C LEU A 55 -2.28 -25.52 -4.36
N MET A 56 -1.75 -26.51 -5.05
CA MET A 56 -0.43 -26.44 -5.66
C MET A 56 -0.50 -26.81 -7.13
N TRP A 57 0.35 -26.18 -7.94
CA TRP A 57 0.49 -26.48 -9.34
C TRP A 57 1.90 -26.99 -9.63
N LYS A 58 1.99 -28.20 -10.14
CA LYS A 58 3.26 -28.82 -10.51
C LYS A 58 3.68 -28.36 -11.89
N ARG A 59 4.75 -27.61 -11.97
CA ARG A 59 5.38 -27.16 -13.22
C ARG A 59 6.88 -26.87 -13.01
N GLU A 60 7.56 -26.63 -14.10
CA GLU A 60 8.93 -26.20 -14.12
C GLU A 60 9.13 -24.85 -13.42
N ALA A 61 10.28 -24.70 -12.70
CA ALA A 61 10.69 -23.45 -12.07
C ALA A 61 12.19 -23.19 -12.35
N PRO A 62 12.58 -21.95 -12.69
CA PRO A 62 13.97 -21.58 -12.87
C PRO A 62 14.70 -21.55 -11.52
N ALA A 63 16.05 -21.52 -11.58
CA ALA A 63 16.85 -21.19 -10.42
C ALA A 63 16.64 -19.73 -10.06
N GLN A 64 16.27 -19.45 -8.81
CA GLN A 64 16.05 -18.07 -8.34
C GLN A 64 16.19 -17.99 -6.82
N ARG A 65 16.52 -16.80 -6.31
CA ARG A 65 16.40 -16.50 -4.89
C ARG A 65 14.96 -16.17 -4.56
N VAL A 66 14.40 -16.84 -3.56
CA VAL A 66 13.00 -16.71 -3.13
C VAL A 66 12.95 -16.32 -1.67
N THR A 67 12.16 -15.31 -1.34
CA THR A 67 11.91 -14.93 0.05
C THR A 67 10.57 -15.50 0.50
N VAL A 68 10.56 -16.28 1.59
CA VAL A 68 9.36 -16.86 2.19
C VAL A 68 9.22 -16.33 3.62
N GLY A 69 8.43 -15.28 3.79
CA GLY A 69 8.32 -14.61 5.10
C GLY A 69 9.61 -13.89 5.49
N ALA A 70 10.32 -14.41 6.49
CA ALA A 70 11.62 -13.92 6.96
C ALA A 70 12.80 -14.78 6.47
N ILE A 71 12.56 -15.79 5.61
CA ILE A 71 13.56 -16.76 5.17
C ILE A 71 13.88 -16.55 3.70
N ASP A 72 15.15 -16.34 3.38
CA ASP A 72 15.69 -16.35 2.02
C ASP A 72 16.19 -17.75 1.64
N ILE A 73 15.87 -18.19 0.44
CA ILE A 73 16.17 -19.52 -0.09
C ILE A 73 16.76 -19.37 -1.50
N ASP A 74 17.94 -19.90 -1.71
CA ASP A 74 18.53 -20.06 -3.04
C ASP A 74 17.97 -21.34 -3.68
N ALA A 75 16.89 -21.18 -4.41
CA ALA A 75 16.12 -22.29 -4.93
C ALA A 75 16.63 -22.72 -6.32
N PRO A 76 17.09 -23.98 -6.50
CA PRO A 76 17.65 -24.48 -7.76
C PRO A 76 16.57 -24.62 -8.84
N GLN A 77 16.96 -24.68 -10.12
CA GLN A 77 16.03 -25.04 -11.20
C GLN A 77 15.44 -26.43 -10.95
N ARG A 78 14.14 -26.58 -11.17
CA ARG A 78 13.43 -27.85 -11.00
C ARG A 78 12.35 -28.02 -12.07
N SER A 79 12.21 -29.24 -12.59
CA SER A 79 11.11 -29.61 -13.50
C SER A 79 9.83 -29.99 -12.76
N ASP A 80 9.90 -30.26 -11.44
CA ASP A 80 8.85 -30.78 -10.58
C ASP A 80 8.47 -29.83 -9.44
N ALA A 81 8.67 -28.53 -9.62
CA ALA A 81 8.34 -27.55 -8.62
C ALA A 81 6.83 -27.48 -8.37
N LEU A 82 6.46 -27.28 -7.10
CA LEU A 82 5.09 -27.13 -6.63
C LEU A 82 4.81 -25.64 -6.38
N TRP A 83 4.18 -24.99 -7.33
CA TRP A 83 3.81 -23.58 -7.21
C TRP A 83 2.56 -23.46 -6.34
N LEU A 84 2.66 -22.74 -5.25
CA LEU A 84 1.57 -22.55 -4.31
C LEU A 84 0.53 -21.59 -4.88
N VAL A 85 -0.66 -22.12 -5.18
CA VAL A 85 -1.79 -21.39 -5.76
C VAL A 85 -2.69 -20.81 -4.67
N ASP A 86 -2.95 -21.59 -3.61
CA ASP A 86 -3.66 -21.14 -2.40
C ASP A 86 -3.03 -21.72 -1.15
N GLY A 87 -3.09 -20.97 -0.05
CA GLY A 87 -2.55 -21.33 1.25
C GLY A 87 -1.20 -20.69 1.58
N GLN A 88 -0.77 -19.67 0.83
CA GLN A 88 0.51 -18.97 1.05
C GLN A 88 0.70 -18.54 2.51
N GLN A 89 -0.28 -17.83 3.10
CA GLN A 89 -0.16 -17.35 4.49
C GLN A 89 0.07 -18.51 5.46
N ARG A 90 -0.63 -19.63 5.27
CA ARG A 90 -0.50 -20.86 6.08
C ARG A 90 0.88 -21.48 5.95
N VAL A 91 1.34 -21.74 4.72
CA VAL A 91 2.67 -22.33 4.47
C VAL A 91 3.78 -21.42 4.97
N THR A 92 3.70 -20.11 4.70
CA THR A 92 4.68 -19.15 5.20
C THR A 92 4.72 -19.13 6.73
N SER A 93 3.57 -19.14 7.42
CA SER A 93 3.49 -19.19 8.88
C SER A 93 4.10 -20.47 9.45
N ILE A 94 3.74 -21.63 8.89
CA ILE A 94 4.25 -22.94 9.32
C ILE A 94 5.78 -22.98 9.20
N VAL A 95 6.29 -22.64 8.03
CA VAL A 95 7.74 -22.74 7.77
C VAL A 95 8.54 -21.76 8.63
N ASN A 96 8.07 -20.52 8.77
CA ASN A 96 8.79 -19.50 9.54
C ASN A 96 8.74 -19.77 11.06
N ALA A 97 7.60 -20.17 11.62
CA ALA A 97 7.51 -20.47 13.04
C ALA A 97 8.34 -21.69 13.46
N MET A 98 8.66 -22.58 12.50
CA MET A 98 9.52 -23.76 12.70
C MET A 98 10.99 -23.51 12.36
N ASP A 99 11.40 -22.29 11.99
CA ASP A 99 12.78 -21.96 11.58
C ASP A 99 13.42 -20.93 12.52
N ALA A 100 14.59 -21.28 13.04
CA ALA A 100 15.35 -20.41 13.95
C ALA A 100 15.71 -19.04 13.35
N ARG A 101 15.87 -18.95 12.02
CA ARG A 101 16.22 -17.71 11.32
C ARG A 101 15.11 -16.66 11.42
N SER A 102 13.86 -17.09 11.58
CA SER A 102 12.68 -16.21 11.64
C SER A 102 12.38 -15.65 13.04
N GLN A 103 13.12 -16.04 14.07
CA GLN A 103 12.87 -15.64 15.47
C GLN A 103 12.87 -14.14 15.73
N ARG A 104 13.65 -13.37 14.95
CA ARG A 104 13.75 -11.92 15.09
C ARG A 104 12.56 -11.18 14.45
N ASP A 105 11.77 -11.88 13.66
CA ASP A 105 10.57 -11.31 13.05
C ASP A 105 9.37 -11.50 13.98
N ALA A 106 8.87 -10.38 14.51
CA ALA A 106 7.76 -10.37 15.46
C ALA A 106 6.51 -11.12 14.95
N ARG A 107 6.30 -11.21 13.64
CA ARG A 107 5.16 -11.93 13.05
C ARG A 107 5.18 -13.43 13.34
N PHE A 108 6.37 -14.03 13.47
CA PHE A 108 6.57 -15.47 13.66
C PHE A 108 7.05 -15.84 15.06
N ALA A 109 7.03 -14.88 15.98
CA ALA A 109 7.41 -15.07 17.38
C ALA A 109 6.31 -15.86 18.14
N VAL A 110 6.31 -17.18 17.96
CA VAL A 110 5.32 -18.12 18.51
C VAL A 110 6.02 -19.21 19.32
N GLY A 111 5.43 -19.60 20.44
CA GLY A 111 5.92 -20.63 21.33
C GLY A 111 4.79 -21.52 21.86
N TYR A 112 5.20 -22.58 22.53
CA TYR A 112 4.30 -23.49 23.22
C TYR A 112 4.53 -23.38 24.73
N ASP A 113 3.50 -23.03 25.48
CA ASP A 113 3.50 -23.00 26.92
C ASP A 113 3.33 -24.44 27.46
N LEU A 114 4.41 -24.99 28.01
CA LEU A 114 4.47 -26.35 28.52
C LEU A 114 3.64 -26.55 29.79
N GLU A 115 3.42 -25.50 30.60
CA GLU A 115 2.59 -25.58 31.79
C GLU A 115 1.10 -25.60 31.46
N ASN A 116 0.70 -24.70 30.54
CA ASN A 116 -0.71 -24.51 30.19
C ASN A 116 -1.14 -25.35 28.97
N ALA A 117 -0.22 -26.04 28.32
CA ALA A 117 -0.43 -26.88 27.13
C ALA A 117 -1.14 -26.12 25.98
N CYS A 118 -0.70 -24.91 25.68
CA CYS A 118 -1.29 -24.06 24.63
C CYS A 118 -0.23 -23.30 23.82
N VAL A 119 -0.64 -22.90 22.62
CA VAL A 119 0.18 -22.05 21.74
C VAL A 119 0.03 -20.58 22.15
N VAL A 120 1.15 -19.88 22.28
CA VAL A 120 1.17 -18.47 22.69
C VAL A 120 2.11 -17.65 21.81
N SER A 121 1.89 -16.34 21.80
CA SER A 121 2.89 -15.41 21.27
C SER A 121 4.11 -15.37 22.21
N THR A 122 5.31 -15.28 21.69
CA THR A 122 6.50 -15.03 22.52
C THR A 122 6.81 -13.53 22.65
N LEU A 123 5.93 -12.66 22.16
CA LEU A 123 6.01 -11.20 22.32
C LEU A 123 5.37 -10.79 23.65
N GLY A 124 6.11 -10.09 24.50
CA GLY A 124 5.59 -9.60 25.79
C GLY A 124 5.99 -10.46 26.99
N ARG A 125 5.28 -10.30 28.11
CA ARG A 125 5.52 -11.08 29.33
C ARG A 125 4.71 -12.37 29.30
N HIS A 126 5.39 -13.50 29.30
CA HIS A 126 4.78 -14.83 29.32
C HIS A 126 5.26 -15.64 30.54
N SER A 127 4.62 -16.79 30.79
CA SER A 127 5.15 -17.85 31.63
C SER A 127 6.58 -18.16 31.23
N ARG A 128 7.44 -18.46 32.19
CA ARG A 128 8.85 -18.86 31.88
C ARG A 128 8.92 -20.20 31.17
N ALA A 129 7.88 -21.03 31.23
CA ALA A 129 7.82 -22.35 30.61
C ALA A 129 7.43 -22.33 29.12
N VAL A 130 7.56 -21.19 28.44
CA VAL A 130 7.26 -21.08 27.00
C VAL A 130 8.49 -21.48 26.18
N MET A 131 8.35 -22.58 25.44
CA MET A 131 9.36 -23.04 24.48
C MET A 131 9.05 -22.46 23.09
N PRO A 132 9.97 -21.74 22.42
CA PRO A 132 9.78 -21.31 21.03
C PRO A 132 9.49 -22.48 20.09
N LEU A 133 8.54 -22.33 19.16
CA LEU A 133 8.10 -23.45 18.31
C LEU A 133 9.23 -24.07 17.50
N PHE A 134 10.19 -23.29 16.98
CA PHE A 134 11.31 -23.88 16.24
C PHE A 134 12.13 -24.86 17.10
N ARG A 135 12.29 -24.62 18.42
CA ARG A 135 12.94 -25.55 19.33
C ARG A 135 12.12 -26.81 19.57
N LEU A 136 10.79 -26.67 19.58
CA LEU A 136 9.89 -27.82 19.76
C LEU A 136 10.02 -28.84 18.61
N PHE A 137 10.29 -28.38 17.39
CA PHE A 137 10.44 -29.24 16.21
C PHE A 137 11.90 -29.72 15.94
N ASP A 138 12.86 -29.30 16.74
CA ASP A 138 14.26 -29.73 16.66
C ASP A 138 14.71 -30.32 18.00
N PHE A 139 15.06 -31.60 17.98
CA PHE A 139 15.36 -32.33 19.21
C PHE A 139 16.57 -31.77 19.96
N GLU A 140 17.65 -31.40 19.26
CA GLU A 140 18.86 -30.86 19.89
C GLU A 140 18.56 -29.50 20.53
N SER A 141 17.85 -28.63 19.82
CA SER A 141 17.42 -27.32 20.33
C SER A 141 16.45 -27.43 21.51
N ALA A 142 15.55 -28.43 21.48
CA ALA A 142 14.65 -28.69 22.61
C ALA A 142 15.43 -29.18 23.85
N TRP A 143 16.40 -30.07 23.64
CA TRP A 143 17.23 -30.56 24.73
C TRP A 143 18.06 -29.44 25.35
N GLN A 144 18.69 -28.61 24.52
CA GLN A 144 19.41 -27.42 24.96
C GLN A 144 18.51 -26.47 25.76
N TRP A 145 17.26 -26.27 25.33
CA TRP A 145 16.30 -25.44 26.06
C TRP A 145 16.06 -25.95 27.49
N PHE A 146 15.94 -27.27 27.66
CA PHE A 146 15.80 -27.88 29.00
C PHE A 146 17.08 -27.79 29.84
N GLU A 147 18.25 -27.76 29.23
CA GLU A 147 19.52 -27.53 29.96
C GLU A 147 19.66 -26.06 30.39
N GLU A 148 19.20 -25.14 29.56
CA GLU A 148 19.15 -23.69 29.87
C GLU A 148 18.09 -23.36 30.93
N ASN A 149 17.03 -24.15 31.05
CA ASN A 149 15.87 -23.96 31.94
C ASN A 149 15.65 -25.18 32.83
N THR A 150 16.57 -25.39 33.75
CA THR A 150 16.59 -26.60 34.60
C THR A 150 15.38 -26.75 35.50
N GLU A 151 14.70 -25.66 35.88
CA GLU A 151 13.47 -25.66 36.64
C GLU A 151 12.31 -26.35 35.93
N PHE A 152 12.34 -26.46 34.61
CA PHE A 152 11.26 -27.07 33.79
C PHE A 152 11.56 -28.52 33.36
N GLN A 153 12.56 -29.16 33.89
CA GLN A 153 12.91 -30.56 33.58
C GLN A 153 11.71 -31.52 33.75
N ALA A 154 10.83 -31.24 34.70
CA ALA A 154 9.61 -32.05 34.96
C ALA A 154 8.58 -31.97 33.81
N LEU A 155 8.69 -30.95 32.91
CA LEU A 155 7.76 -30.76 31.80
C LEU A 155 8.19 -31.47 30.50
N ARG A 156 9.25 -32.29 30.52
CA ARG A 156 9.68 -33.10 29.37
C ARG A 156 8.56 -33.98 28.80
N GLY A 157 7.70 -34.53 29.65
CA GLY A 157 6.53 -35.28 29.20
C GLY A 157 5.56 -34.44 28.39
N ARG A 158 5.30 -33.19 28.82
CA ARG A 158 4.46 -32.22 28.09
C ARG A 158 5.07 -31.81 26.75
N TYR A 159 6.40 -31.64 26.70
CA TYR A 159 7.10 -31.43 25.44
C TYR A 159 6.86 -32.60 24.48
N GLN A 160 7.00 -33.83 24.94
CA GLN A 160 6.84 -35.02 24.11
C GLN A 160 5.40 -35.17 23.59
N GLU A 161 4.42 -34.88 24.43
CA GLU A 161 3.00 -34.81 24.03
C GLU A 161 2.76 -33.78 22.95
N ALA A 162 3.25 -32.53 23.13
CA ALA A 162 3.13 -31.46 22.16
C ALA A 162 3.82 -31.82 20.85
N PHE A 163 5.08 -32.31 20.89
CA PHE A 163 5.82 -32.74 19.72
C PHE A 163 5.05 -33.81 18.94
N ASN A 164 4.55 -34.86 19.63
CA ASN A 164 3.79 -35.92 18.97
C ASN A 164 2.49 -35.38 18.35
N THR A 165 1.78 -34.48 19.02
CA THR A 165 0.58 -33.84 18.50
C THR A 165 0.86 -33.11 17.19
N PHE A 166 1.84 -32.22 17.17
CA PHE A 166 2.19 -31.50 15.95
C PHE A 166 2.79 -32.38 14.84
N ASN A 167 3.56 -33.40 15.22
CA ASN A 167 4.16 -34.32 14.24
C ASN A 167 3.11 -35.24 13.57
N ALA A 168 1.97 -35.47 14.24
CA ALA A 168 0.86 -36.22 13.68
C ALA A 168 -0.01 -35.38 12.72
N VAL A 169 0.14 -34.05 12.74
CA VAL A 169 -0.64 -33.16 11.87
C VAL A 169 -0.30 -33.40 10.41
N SER A 170 -1.34 -33.55 9.61
CA SER A 170 -1.26 -33.66 8.15
C SER A 170 -2.05 -32.53 7.49
N VAL A 171 -1.38 -31.73 6.67
CA VAL A 171 -1.99 -30.64 5.92
C VAL A 171 -2.43 -31.17 4.55
N PRO A 172 -3.73 -31.18 4.23
CA PRO A 172 -4.21 -31.64 2.94
C PRO A 172 -3.82 -30.68 1.83
N ALA A 173 -3.46 -31.24 0.66
CA ALA A 173 -3.12 -30.50 -0.53
C ALA A 173 -3.73 -31.12 -1.77
N THR A 174 -4.13 -30.29 -2.73
CA THR A 174 -4.49 -30.70 -4.09
C THR A 174 -3.39 -30.24 -5.03
N VAL A 175 -2.73 -31.19 -5.68
CA VAL A 175 -1.69 -30.93 -6.67
C VAL A 175 -2.28 -31.07 -8.08
N LEU A 176 -2.20 -30.00 -8.86
CA LEU A 176 -2.62 -29.97 -10.25
C LEU A 176 -1.44 -30.32 -11.15
N GLU A 177 -1.55 -31.41 -11.93
CA GLU A 177 -0.55 -31.83 -12.92
C GLU A 177 -1.09 -31.69 -14.34
N GLY A 178 -0.25 -31.23 -15.28
CA GLY A 178 -0.61 -31.12 -16.69
C GLY A 178 -1.75 -30.16 -17.00
N ALA A 179 -1.97 -29.17 -16.15
CA ALA A 179 -2.88 -28.09 -16.43
C ALA A 179 -2.21 -27.10 -17.39
N ASP A 180 -2.89 -26.75 -18.49
CA ASP A 180 -2.55 -25.56 -19.27
C ASP A 180 -2.98 -24.29 -18.51
N GLU A 181 -2.41 -23.14 -18.89
CA GLU A 181 -2.69 -21.87 -18.23
C GLU A 181 -4.18 -21.49 -18.27
N ASP A 182 -4.90 -21.85 -19.33
CA ASP A 182 -6.33 -21.55 -19.48
C ASP A 182 -7.19 -22.33 -18.48
N LYS A 183 -6.86 -23.59 -18.22
CA LYS A 183 -7.57 -24.40 -17.21
C LYS A 183 -7.30 -23.92 -15.80
N LEU A 184 -6.07 -23.48 -15.53
CA LEU A 184 -5.74 -22.85 -14.24
C LEU A 184 -6.57 -21.58 -14.01
N ARG A 185 -6.76 -20.75 -15.04
CA ARG A 185 -7.62 -19.57 -14.98
C ARG A 185 -9.01 -19.89 -14.46
N VAL A 186 -9.62 -20.94 -15.01
CA VAL A 186 -10.97 -21.38 -14.60
C VAL A 186 -10.98 -21.91 -13.16
N ILE A 187 -9.92 -22.60 -12.74
CA ILE A 187 -9.80 -23.14 -11.39
C ILE A 187 -9.62 -22.02 -10.37
N PHE A 188 -8.75 -21.04 -10.66
CA PHE A 188 -8.58 -19.85 -9.86
C PHE A 188 -9.91 -19.11 -9.63
N ASP A 189 -10.69 -18.90 -10.69
CA ASP A 189 -12.00 -18.23 -10.60
C ASP A 189 -12.98 -19.00 -9.69
N ARG A 190 -13.02 -20.32 -9.78
CA ARG A 190 -13.96 -21.14 -8.99
C ARG A 190 -13.57 -21.22 -7.52
N ILE A 191 -12.28 -21.28 -7.21
CA ILE A 191 -11.79 -21.32 -5.83
C ILE A 191 -12.00 -19.97 -5.16
N ASN A 192 -11.81 -18.86 -5.89
CA ASN A 192 -12.08 -17.52 -5.39
C ASN A 192 -13.54 -17.22 -5.08
N GLN A 193 -14.47 -17.99 -5.64
CA GLN A 193 -15.90 -17.85 -5.30
C GLN A 193 -16.25 -18.42 -3.93
N SER A 194 -15.43 -19.31 -3.39
CA SER A 194 -15.66 -19.99 -2.11
C SER A 194 -14.78 -19.51 -0.94
N GLY A 195 -13.82 -18.57 -1.20
CA GLY A 195 -12.88 -18.03 -0.21
C GLY A 195 -12.70 -16.51 -0.25
N LYS A 196 -11.65 -15.99 0.36
CA LYS A 196 -11.28 -14.57 0.30
C LYS A 196 -10.82 -14.23 -1.14
N LYS A 197 -11.63 -13.48 -1.89
CA LYS A 197 -11.41 -13.14 -3.30
C LYS A 197 -9.99 -12.64 -3.56
N LEU A 198 -9.29 -13.24 -4.53
CA LEU A 198 -8.04 -12.68 -5.06
C LEU A 198 -8.31 -11.31 -5.68
N LYS A 199 -7.37 -10.41 -5.52
CA LYS A 199 -7.44 -9.11 -6.18
C LYS A 199 -7.11 -9.25 -7.67
N SER A 200 -7.61 -8.33 -8.48
CA SER A 200 -7.42 -8.36 -9.93
C SER A 200 -5.94 -8.40 -10.34
N PHE A 201 -5.06 -7.73 -9.59
CA PHE A 201 -3.63 -7.73 -9.87
C PHE A 201 -2.97 -9.11 -9.60
N GLU A 202 -3.41 -9.82 -8.56
CA GLU A 202 -2.90 -11.16 -8.22
C GLU A 202 -3.25 -12.15 -9.34
N VAL A 203 -4.46 -12.06 -9.87
CA VAL A 203 -4.90 -12.86 -11.03
C VAL A 203 -4.09 -12.48 -12.29
N PHE A 204 -3.91 -11.19 -12.53
CA PHE A 204 -3.17 -10.70 -13.68
C PHE A 204 -1.71 -11.16 -13.68
N GLU A 205 -1.01 -11.02 -12.55
CA GLU A 205 0.38 -11.47 -12.40
C GLU A 205 0.49 -12.99 -12.56
N ALA A 206 -0.44 -13.77 -11.95
CA ALA A 206 -0.47 -15.22 -12.09
C ALA A 206 -0.54 -15.69 -13.55
N LEU A 207 -1.31 -14.96 -14.36
CA LEU A 207 -1.58 -15.30 -15.74
C LEU A 207 -0.50 -14.80 -16.70
N ASN A 208 0.22 -13.76 -16.31
CA ASN A 208 1.22 -13.09 -17.14
C ASN A 208 2.65 -13.23 -16.61
N SER A 209 2.90 -13.98 -15.50
CA SER A 209 4.25 -14.27 -15.04
C SER A 209 4.96 -15.18 -16.03
N SER A 210 5.88 -14.63 -16.83
CA SER A 210 6.80 -15.45 -17.63
C SER A 210 7.85 -16.08 -16.71
N VAL A 211 8.34 -17.27 -17.10
CA VAL A 211 9.40 -18.03 -16.42
C VAL A 211 10.77 -17.29 -16.44
N SER A 212 10.87 -16.20 -17.17
CA SER A 212 12.06 -15.36 -17.26
C SER A 212 11.94 -14.13 -16.37
N ASP A 213 13.06 -13.58 -15.95
CA ASP A 213 13.34 -12.41 -15.09
C ASP A 213 12.56 -11.12 -15.45
N GLY A 214 11.24 -11.25 -15.67
CA GLY A 214 10.37 -10.19 -16.16
C GLY A 214 9.93 -9.22 -15.08
N ARG A 215 9.63 -7.97 -15.49
CA ARG A 215 9.04 -6.94 -14.62
C ARG A 215 7.71 -7.41 -14.03
N THR A 216 7.47 -7.07 -12.75
CA THR A 216 6.21 -7.26 -12.04
C THR A 216 5.55 -5.91 -11.77
N LEU A 217 4.25 -5.89 -11.43
CA LEU A 217 3.57 -4.66 -11.01
C LEU A 217 4.24 -4.04 -9.79
N ARG A 218 4.75 -4.89 -8.89
CA ARG A 218 5.51 -4.47 -7.71
C ARG A 218 6.81 -3.79 -8.12
N SER A 219 7.61 -4.41 -9.01
CA SER A 219 8.87 -3.83 -9.45
C SER A 219 8.69 -2.49 -10.17
N VAL A 220 7.59 -2.32 -10.91
CA VAL A 220 7.20 -1.03 -11.51
C VAL A 220 6.91 0.01 -10.44
N SER A 221 6.13 -0.34 -9.40
CA SER A 221 5.86 0.57 -8.27
C SER A 221 7.15 1.00 -7.58
N ASP A 222 8.02 0.04 -7.26
CA ASP A 222 9.30 0.29 -6.59
C ASP A 222 10.24 1.17 -7.44
N ALA A 223 10.27 0.98 -8.76
CA ALA A 223 11.07 1.80 -9.68
C ALA A 223 10.54 3.24 -9.74
N VAL A 224 9.22 3.43 -9.80
CA VAL A 224 8.59 4.75 -9.80
C VAL A 224 8.85 5.47 -8.47
N ALA A 225 8.67 4.80 -7.33
CA ALA A 225 8.93 5.37 -6.00
C ALA A 225 10.38 5.87 -5.89
N ARG A 226 11.37 5.02 -6.20
CA ARG A 226 12.79 5.40 -6.18
C ARG A 226 13.16 6.54 -7.12
N SER A 227 12.47 6.65 -8.26
CA SER A 227 12.81 7.66 -9.29
C SER A 227 12.13 9.00 -9.07
N THR A 228 11.03 9.04 -8.32
CA THR A 228 10.20 10.25 -8.17
C THR A 228 9.96 10.65 -6.72
N ASN A 229 10.31 9.81 -5.75
CA ASN A 229 9.98 10.04 -4.33
C ASN A 229 8.48 10.32 -4.11
N PHE A 230 7.62 9.65 -4.90
CA PHE A 230 6.17 9.78 -4.77
C PHE A 230 5.57 8.78 -3.78
N GLY A 231 6.41 7.92 -3.21
CA GLY A 231 6.01 6.78 -2.41
C GLY A 231 5.46 5.62 -3.24
N LEU A 232 5.13 4.52 -2.57
CA LEU A 232 4.65 3.30 -3.22
C LEU A 232 3.23 3.46 -3.77
N ILE A 233 3.04 3.06 -5.02
CA ILE A 233 1.75 2.95 -5.69
C ILE A 233 1.29 1.50 -5.57
N SER A 234 0.04 1.25 -5.13
CA SER A 234 -0.44 -0.13 -5.00
C SER A 234 -0.45 -0.86 -6.35
N GLU A 235 -0.21 -2.17 -6.33
CA GLU A 235 -0.22 -3.02 -7.54
C GLU A 235 -1.57 -2.94 -8.30
N ASP A 236 -2.69 -2.80 -7.56
CA ASP A 236 -4.01 -2.56 -8.16
C ASP A 236 -4.04 -1.27 -8.98
N GLN A 237 -3.40 -0.20 -8.49
CA GLN A 237 -3.32 1.07 -9.21
C GLN A 237 -2.38 0.98 -10.42
N VAL A 238 -1.22 0.31 -10.27
CA VAL A 238 -0.29 0.07 -11.38
C VAL A 238 -0.99 -0.72 -12.50
N LEU A 239 -1.72 -1.81 -12.14
CA LEU A 239 -2.52 -2.57 -13.10
C LEU A 239 -3.60 -1.71 -13.76
N ASN A 240 -4.30 -0.89 -13.00
CA ASN A 240 -5.31 0.01 -13.56
C ASN A 240 -4.70 1.01 -14.55
N VAL A 241 -3.51 1.53 -14.27
CA VAL A 241 -2.77 2.39 -15.21
C VAL A 241 -2.33 1.61 -16.45
N LEU A 242 -1.77 0.41 -16.32
CA LEU A 242 -1.41 -0.44 -17.45
C LEU A 242 -2.60 -0.66 -18.39
N LYS A 243 -3.74 -1.04 -17.84
CA LYS A 243 -4.99 -1.27 -18.60
C LYS A 243 -5.54 0.01 -19.21
N ALA A 244 -5.60 1.11 -18.42
CA ALA A 244 -6.14 2.40 -18.87
C ALA A 244 -5.27 3.03 -19.94
N ARG A 245 -3.94 2.87 -19.85
CA ARG A 245 -3.00 3.32 -20.89
C ARG A 245 -3.34 2.69 -22.23
N ARG A 246 -3.61 1.40 -22.23
CA ARG A 246 -3.88 0.62 -23.44
C ARG A 246 -5.32 0.75 -23.96
N HIS A 247 -6.31 0.99 -23.09
CA HIS A 247 -7.71 1.11 -23.49
C HIS A 247 -8.54 1.86 -22.43
N PRO A 248 -9.50 2.74 -22.82
CA PRO A 248 -10.31 3.51 -21.87
C PRO A 248 -11.23 2.66 -20.98
N ASP A 249 -11.57 1.43 -21.37
CA ASP A 249 -12.28 0.51 -20.49
C ASP A 249 -11.28 -0.31 -19.64
N TYR A 250 -10.82 0.29 -18.55
CA TYR A 250 -9.85 -0.32 -17.65
C TYR A 250 -10.46 -1.35 -16.67
N VAL A 251 -11.79 -1.39 -16.55
CA VAL A 251 -12.52 -2.36 -15.70
C VAL A 251 -12.66 -3.73 -16.38
N ARG A 252 -12.30 -3.81 -17.67
CA ARG A 252 -12.36 -5.05 -18.43
C ARG A 252 -11.58 -6.19 -17.79
N ASP A 253 -11.94 -7.41 -18.15
CA ASP A 253 -11.26 -8.62 -17.68
C ASP A 253 -9.75 -8.56 -17.96
N VAL A 254 -8.96 -8.99 -17.00
CA VAL A 254 -7.49 -9.00 -17.05
C VAL A 254 -6.90 -10.25 -17.73
N ARG A 255 -7.73 -11.27 -17.95
CA ARG A 255 -7.27 -12.63 -18.30
C ARG A 255 -6.59 -12.74 -19.66
N ASP A 256 -6.92 -11.86 -20.58
CA ASP A 256 -6.40 -11.90 -21.95
C ASP A 256 -5.91 -10.52 -22.41
N GLU A 257 -5.22 -9.79 -21.52
CA GLU A 257 -4.82 -8.41 -21.83
C GLU A 257 -3.84 -8.33 -23.01
N PHE A 258 -3.02 -9.36 -23.22
CA PHE A 258 -2.03 -9.43 -24.30
C PHE A 258 -2.43 -10.37 -25.44
N GLY A 259 -3.64 -10.94 -25.41
CA GLY A 259 -4.15 -11.80 -26.49
C GLY A 259 -4.54 -11.02 -27.75
N ASP A 260 -4.68 -11.75 -28.87
CA ASP A 260 -4.91 -11.16 -30.18
C ASP A 260 -6.18 -10.30 -30.28
N GLU A 261 -7.26 -10.70 -29.61
CA GLU A 261 -8.49 -9.90 -29.60
C GLU A 261 -8.31 -8.55 -28.92
N ARG A 262 -7.56 -8.52 -27.80
CA ARG A 262 -7.26 -7.30 -27.07
C ARG A 262 -6.31 -6.39 -27.82
N ARG A 263 -5.29 -6.97 -28.47
CA ARG A 263 -4.35 -6.22 -29.30
C ARG A 263 -5.04 -5.44 -30.40
N ARG A 264 -6.09 -6.00 -31.03
CA ARG A 264 -6.82 -5.33 -32.12
C ARG A 264 -7.56 -4.06 -31.72
N ILE A 265 -7.96 -3.96 -30.46
CA ILE A 265 -8.78 -2.84 -29.95
C ILE A 265 -8.03 -1.89 -29.02
N CYS A 266 -6.77 -2.17 -28.68
CA CYS A 266 -6.00 -1.33 -27.80
C CYS A 266 -5.28 -0.20 -28.55
N ASP A 267 -4.90 0.85 -27.82
CA ASP A 267 -4.19 2.00 -28.38
C ASP A 267 -2.72 1.68 -28.78
N PHE A 268 -2.16 0.57 -28.27
CA PHE A 268 -0.79 0.13 -28.51
C PHE A 268 -0.78 -1.36 -28.88
N PRO A 269 -1.21 -1.74 -30.10
CA PRO A 269 -1.41 -3.14 -30.51
C PRO A 269 -0.11 -3.96 -30.60
N ASP A 270 1.00 -3.29 -30.89
CA ASP A 270 2.30 -3.94 -31.12
C ASP A 270 3.09 -4.20 -29.83
N GLU A 271 2.58 -3.75 -28.69
CA GLU A 271 3.25 -3.96 -27.41
C GLU A 271 3.06 -5.40 -26.92
N ASP A 272 4.16 -6.08 -26.68
CA ASP A 272 4.20 -7.26 -25.86
C ASP A 272 4.06 -6.92 -24.35
N ARG A 273 4.09 -7.94 -23.52
CA ARG A 273 3.98 -7.79 -22.07
C ARG A 273 5.11 -6.90 -21.49
N ASP A 274 6.36 -7.22 -21.79
CA ASP A 274 7.51 -6.57 -21.17
C ASP A 274 7.61 -5.09 -21.58
N THR A 275 7.32 -4.79 -22.85
CA THR A 275 7.17 -3.42 -23.36
C THR A 275 6.03 -2.69 -22.65
N ALA A 276 4.88 -3.34 -22.44
CA ALA A 276 3.75 -2.73 -21.76
C ALA A 276 4.06 -2.36 -20.30
N TYR A 277 4.82 -3.20 -19.58
CA TYR A 277 5.27 -2.89 -18.23
C TYR A 277 6.29 -1.74 -18.22
N ALA A 278 7.29 -1.76 -19.11
CA ALA A 278 8.29 -0.69 -19.23
C ALA A 278 7.64 0.66 -19.55
N GLU A 279 6.69 0.67 -20.49
CA GLU A 279 5.96 1.89 -20.86
C GLU A 279 5.01 2.35 -19.74
N THR A 280 4.45 1.44 -18.95
CA THR A 280 3.64 1.79 -17.78
C THR A 280 4.49 2.45 -16.71
N GLU A 281 5.70 1.94 -16.45
CA GLU A 281 6.68 2.54 -15.55
C GLU A 281 7.03 3.97 -16.01
N ARG A 282 7.39 4.15 -17.29
CA ARG A 282 7.74 5.45 -17.86
C ARG A 282 6.60 6.47 -17.75
N VAL A 283 5.38 6.04 -18.04
CA VAL A 283 4.19 6.88 -17.96
C VAL A 283 3.86 7.26 -16.52
N LEU A 284 3.97 6.31 -15.57
CA LEU A 284 3.78 6.59 -14.16
C LEU A 284 4.79 7.63 -13.65
N MET A 285 6.07 7.54 -14.04
CA MET A 285 7.07 8.55 -13.68
C MET A 285 6.68 9.94 -14.17
N LYS A 286 6.15 10.07 -15.39
CA LYS A 286 5.67 11.37 -15.91
C LYS A 286 4.43 11.86 -15.17
N ALA A 287 3.49 10.97 -14.90
CA ALA A 287 2.24 11.31 -14.20
C ALA A 287 2.49 11.73 -12.75
N THR A 288 3.35 11.03 -12.04
CA THR A 288 3.69 11.37 -10.65
C THR A 288 4.45 12.69 -10.55
N ARG A 289 5.45 12.93 -11.40
CA ARG A 289 6.13 14.22 -11.46
C ARG A 289 5.17 15.37 -11.78
N PHE A 290 4.24 15.17 -12.71
CA PHE A 290 3.22 16.17 -12.98
C PHE A 290 2.34 16.46 -11.75
N LEU A 291 1.94 15.44 -11.00
CA LEU A 291 1.17 15.61 -9.77
C LEU A 291 1.97 16.37 -8.71
N GLN A 292 3.26 16.09 -8.57
CA GLN A 292 4.16 16.77 -7.64
C GLN A 292 4.41 18.22 -8.02
N GLU A 293 4.89 18.46 -9.24
CA GLU A 293 5.40 19.75 -9.69
C GLU A 293 4.28 20.73 -10.07
N ASN A 294 3.21 20.23 -10.69
CA ASN A 294 2.14 21.08 -11.22
C ASN A 294 0.90 21.10 -10.31
N CYS A 295 0.61 20.00 -9.62
CA CYS A 295 -0.60 19.89 -8.79
C CYS A 295 -0.34 20.02 -7.30
N CYS A 296 0.90 20.15 -6.84
CA CYS A 296 1.29 20.22 -5.42
C CYS A 296 0.77 19.00 -4.61
N ILE A 297 0.75 17.81 -5.21
CA ILE A 297 0.45 16.55 -4.54
C ILE A 297 1.78 15.80 -4.37
N PRO A 298 2.47 15.95 -3.23
CA PRO A 298 3.85 15.50 -3.09
C PRO A 298 4.01 13.98 -3.03
N HIS A 299 3.01 13.25 -2.55
CA HIS A 299 3.14 11.84 -2.22
C HIS A 299 1.85 11.05 -2.51
N ALA A 300 1.97 9.75 -2.82
CA ALA A 300 0.87 8.86 -3.18
C ALA A 300 -0.21 8.76 -2.10
N THR A 301 0.17 8.79 -0.82
CA THR A 301 -0.77 8.74 0.31
C THR A 301 -1.65 9.98 0.40
N LEU A 302 -1.19 11.11 -0.12
CA LEU A 302 -1.95 12.36 -0.20
C LEU A 302 -2.83 12.48 -1.44
N LEU A 303 -2.75 11.53 -2.38
CA LEU A 303 -3.65 11.51 -3.53
C LEU A 303 -5.09 11.24 -3.05
N PRO A 304 -6.03 12.21 -3.21
CA PRO A 304 -7.38 12.05 -2.68
C PRO A 304 -8.15 10.90 -3.33
N TYR A 305 -7.96 10.69 -4.63
CA TYR A 305 -8.61 9.65 -5.43
C TYR A 305 -7.63 9.00 -6.40
N GLY A 306 -7.46 7.69 -6.31
CA GLY A 306 -6.55 6.93 -7.18
C GLY A 306 -6.92 7.02 -8.68
N ALA A 307 -8.19 7.26 -9.00
CA ALA A 307 -8.68 7.47 -10.37
C ALA A 307 -7.97 8.63 -11.09
N ILE A 308 -7.55 9.66 -10.36
CA ILE A 308 -6.83 10.81 -10.91
C ILE A 308 -5.50 10.35 -11.55
N LEU A 309 -4.72 9.54 -10.82
CA LEU A 309 -3.46 9.00 -11.35
C LEU A 309 -3.69 8.19 -12.63
N VAL A 310 -4.75 7.37 -12.66
CA VAL A 310 -5.08 6.53 -13.83
C VAL A 310 -5.40 7.39 -15.07
N VAL A 311 -6.16 8.47 -14.91
CA VAL A 311 -6.52 9.36 -16.04
C VAL A 311 -5.33 10.21 -16.47
N VAL A 312 -4.57 10.76 -15.54
CA VAL A 312 -3.34 11.52 -15.83
C VAL A 312 -2.31 10.63 -16.54
N ALA A 313 -2.14 9.41 -16.09
CA ALA A 313 -1.24 8.45 -16.72
C ALA A 313 -1.69 8.12 -18.16
N ARG A 314 -3.00 7.89 -18.42
CA ARG A 314 -3.49 7.72 -19.79
C ARG A 314 -3.22 8.93 -20.65
N PHE A 315 -3.38 10.14 -20.11
CA PHE A 315 -3.08 11.36 -20.85
C PHE A 315 -1.60 11.41 -21.27
N PHE A 316 -0.67 11.15 -20.35
CA PHE A 316 0.77 11.10 -20.66
C PHE A 316 1.18 9.91 -21.53
N ALA A 317 0.41 8.83 -21.55
CA ALA A 317 0.64 7.72 -22.48
C ALA A 317 0.35 8.10 -23.92
N LEU A 318 -0.73 8.85 -24.17
CA LEU A 318 -1.13 9.28 -25.50
C LEU A 318 -0.41 10.58 -25.93
N PHE A 319 0.01 11.41 -24.98
CA PHE A 319 0.68 12.69 -25.18
C PHE A 319 1.91 12.77 -24.27
N PRO A 320 3.04 12.12 -24.64
CA PRO A 320 4.22 12.05 -23.77
C PRO A 320 4.86 13.40 -23.44
N GLU A 321 4.73 14.38 -24.33
CA GLU A 321 5.24 15.75 -24.19
C GLU A 321 4.12 16.76 -24.50
N PRO A 322 3.16 16.92 -23.57
CA PRO A 322 2.02 17.79 -23.85
C PRO A 322 2.41 19.28 -23.82
N LYS A 323 1.69 20.07 -24.58
CA LYS A 323 1.87 21.53 -24.63
C LYS A 323 1.68 22.13 -23.23
N ARG A 324 2.45 23.20 -22.92
CA ARG A 324 2.39 23.91 -21.63
C ARG A 324 0.95 24.30 -21.24
N ARG A 325 0.18 24.84 -22.21
CA ARG A 325 -1.25 25.17 -22.00
C ARG A 325 -2.07 23.96 -21.58
N ASN A 326 -1.88 22.82 -22.20
CA ASN A 326 -2.65 21.61 -21.93
C ASN A 326 -2.27 20.98 -20.59
N LYS A 327 -0.99 21.09 -20.16
CA LYS A 327 -0.58 20.74 -18.79
C LYS A 327 -1.30 21.60 -17.76
N GLU A 328 -1.41 22.91 -18.00
CA GLU A 328 -2.11 23.83 -17.12
C GLU A 328 -3.62 23.52 -17.03
N LEU A 329 -4.27 23.21 -18.16
CA LEU A 329 -5.66 22.79 -18.18
C LEU A 329 -5.87 21.42 -17.50
N LEU A 330 -4.94 20.49 -17.65
CA LEU A 330 -4.98 19.19 -16.96
C LEU A 330 -4.86 19.36 -15.43
N LYS A 331 -4.00 20.26 -14.95
CA LYS A 331 -3.91 20.63 -13.53
C LYS A 331 -5.26 21.13 -13.00
N ARG A 332 -5.92 22.03 -13.75
CA ARG A 332 -7.25 22.52 -13.39
C ARG A 332 -8.27 21.40 -13.32
N TRP A 333 -8.25 20.49 -14.29
CA TRP A 333 -9.12 19.31 -14.26
C TRP A 333 -8.88 18.46 -13.01
N VAL A 334 -7.63 18.21 -12.63
CA VAL A 334 -7.29 17.46 -11.41
C VAL A 334 -7.97 18.07 -10.19
N TRP A 335 -7.74 19.37 -9.95
CA TRP A 335 -8.26 20.03 -8.76
C TRP A 335 -9.77 20.25 -8.81
N ARG A 336 -10.34 20.56 -9.96
CA ARG A 336 -11.81 20.62 -10.13
C ARG A 336 -12.45 19.27 -9.82
N THR A 337 -11.85 18.18 -10.28
CA THR A 337 -12.34 16.82 -9.97
C THR A 337 -12.26 16.52 -8.48
N ILE A 338 -11.15 16.86 -7.81
CA ILE A 338 -10.99 16.66 -6.36
C ILE A 338 -12.09 17.40 -5.60
N ILE A 339 -12.22 18.70 -5.81
CA ILE A 339 -13.15 19.54 -5.06
C ILE A 339 -14.60 19.15 -5.37
N LYS A 340 -14.96 18.95 -6.64
CA LYS A 340 -16.31 18.49 -7.01
C LYS A 340 -16.67 17.12 -6.44
N THR A 341 -15.69 16.26 -6.25
CA THR A 341 -15.92 14.95 -5.60
C THR A 341 -16.10 15.10 -4.08
N ILE A 342 -15.34 15.99 -3.44
CA ILE A 342 -15.53 16.34 -2.02
C ILE A 342 -16.93 16.94 -1.79
N GLU A 343 -17.37 17.81 -2.69
CA GLU A 343 -18.72 18.40 -2.67
C GLU A 343 -19.85 17.40 -2.98
N GLY A 344 -19.52 16.18 -3.43
CA GLY A 344 -20.49 15.14 -3.83
C GLY A 344 -21.12 15.36 -5.22
N ALA A 345 -20.62 16.33 -5.99
CA ALA A 345 -21.12 16.64 -7.34
C ALA A 345 -20.55 15.71 -8.42
N VAL A 346 -19.38 15.10 -8.18
CA VAL A 346 -18.73 14.14 -9.07
C VAL A 346 -18.47 12.85 -8.30
N SER A 347 -18.78 11.70 -8.91
CA SER A 347 -18.49 10.40 -8.31
C SER A 347 -17.03 10.01 -8.47
N SER A 348 -16.43 9.38 -7.47
CA SER A 348 -15.09 8.76 -7.54
C SER A 348 -15.11 7.33 -8.08
N GLY A 349 -16.27 6.80 -8.48
CA GLY A 349 -16.45 5.40 -8.87
C GLY A 349 -15.95 5.07 -10.28
N ASN A 350 -15.93 3.78 -10.59
CA ASN A 350 -15.43 3.24 -11.85
C ASN A 350 -16.17 3.78 -13.09
N VAL A 351 -17.47 4.07 -12.99
CA VAL A 351 -18.26 4.61 -14.10
C VAL A 351 -17.74 5.98 -14.50
N GLN A 352 -17.52 6.86 -13.53
CA GLN A 352 -17.00 8.20 -13.78
C GLN A 352 -15.56 8.15 -14.32
N THR A 353 -14.72 7.29 -13.76
CA THR A 353 -13.34 7.08 -14.23
C THR A 353 -13.33 6.64 -15.69
N ARG A 354 -14.21 5.71 -16.09
CA ARG A 354 -14.35 5.29 -17.51
C ARG A 354 -14.78 6.44 -18.41
N THR A 355 -15.65 7.31 -17.93
CA THR A 355 -16.07 8.52 -18.66
C THR A 355 -14.88 9.44 -18.89
N PHE A 356 -14.09 9.70 -17.86
CA PHE A 356 -12.86 10.50 -17.99
C PHE A 356 -11.85 9.87 -18.97
N LEU A 357 -11.61 8.57 -18.88
CA LEU A 357 -10.68 7.85 -19.77
C LEU A 357 -11.12 7.90 -21.23
N LYS A 358 -12.44 7.84 -21.54
CA LYS A 358 -12.99 7.98 -22.89
C LYS A 358 -12.82 9.39 -23.47
N ASN A 359 -12.70 10.40 -22.62
CA ASN A 359 -12.46 11.78 -23.02
C ASN A 359 -11.01 12.00 -23.50
N VAL A 360 -10.08 11.13 -23.06
CA VAL A 360 -8.67 11.18 -23.52
C VAL A 360 -8.54 10.34 -24.79
N ARG A 361 -8.51 11.01 -25.94
CA ARG A 361 -8.52 10.39 -27.27
C ARG A 361 -7.19 10.59 -28.00
N ARG A 362 -6.72 9.55 -28.66
CA ARG A 362 -5.48 9.56 -29.45
C ARG A 362 -5.53 10.68 -30.51
N ALA A 363 -4.38 11.31 -30.77
CA ALA A 363 -4.18 12.37 -31.75
C ALA A 363 -4.99 13.67 -31.52
N ASP A 364 -5.64 13.82 -30.35
CA ASP A 364 -6.42 15.01 -30.02
C ASP A 364 -6.12 15.50 -28.60
N GLU A 365 -4.94 16.06 -28.39
CA GLU A 365 -4.45 16.52 -27.09
C GLU A 365 -5.35 17.62 -26.50
N SER A 366 -5.56 18.70 -27.24
CA SER A 366 -6.32 19.85 -26.75
C SER A 366 -7.80 19.54 -26.55
N GLY A 367 -8.42 18.79 -27.46
CA GLY A 367 -9.80 18.35 -27.31
C GLY A 367 -9.97 17.36 -26.15
N SER A 368 -8.95 16.53 -25.87
CA SER A 368 -8.99 15.61 -24.71
C SER A 368 -9.06 16.39 -23.39
N VAL A 369 -8.20 17.40 -23.22
CA VAL A 369 -8.23 18.21 -21.99
C VAL A 369 -9.52 19.01 -21.87
N GLN A 370 -10.03 19.54 -23.00
CA GLN A 370 -11.28 20.28 -23.01
C GLN A 370 -12.46 19.40 -22.57
N ARG A 371 -12.60 18.19 -23.14
CA ARG A 371 -13.63 17.23 -22.73
C ARG A 371 -13.51 16.79 -21.28
N LEU A 372 -12.28 16.66 -20.76
CA LEU A 372 -12.07 16.38 -19.34
C LEU A 372 -12.62 17.50 -18.46
N LEU A 373 -12.34 18.77 -18.79
CA LEU A 373 -12.88 19.93 -18.06
C LEU A 373 -14.40 20.01 -18.14
N GLU A 374 -14.98 19.84 -19.33
CA GLU A 374 -16.44 19.84 -19.56
C GLU A 374 -17.13 18.72 -18.74
N SER A 375 -16.49 17.57 -18.59
CA SER A 375 -17.06 16.44 -17.85
C SER A 375 -17.13 16.63 -16.33
N VAL A 376 -16.44 17.63 -15.79
CA VAL A 376 -16.53 18.02 -14.37
C VAL A 376 -17.59 19.09 -14.15
N GLY A 377 -18.08 19.74 -15.22
CA GLY A 377 -19.10 20.77 -15.20
C GLY A 377 -18.57 22.16 -14.84
N GLU A 378 -19.50 23.11 -14.76
CA GLU A 378 -19.22 24.51 -14.47
C GLU A 378 -19.03 24.77 -12.97
N ARG A 379 -18.54 25.98 -12.64
CA ARG A 379 -18.47 26.46 -11.26
C ARG A 379 -19.89 26.48 -10.67
N GLY A 380 -20.16 25.61 -9.72
CA GLY A 380 -21.36 25.67 -8.90
C GLY A 380 -21.27 26.81 -7.88
N ALA A 381 -22.35 27.03 -7.09
CA ALA A 381 -22.25 27.85 -5.90
C ALA A 381 -21.14 27.28 -5.02
N SER A 382 -19.96 27.91 -5.05
CA SER A 382 -18.75 27.42 -4.41
C SER A 382 -18.98 27.39 -2.90
N LYS A 383 -19.15 26.21 -2.33
CA LYS A 383 -19.04 26.06 -0.88
C LYS A 383 -17.55 26.09 -0.58
N HIS A 384 -17.15 26.99 0.32
CA HIS A 384 -15.79 26.94 0.86
C HIS A 384 -15.56 25.57 1.47
N VAL A 385 -14.39 24.97 1.16
CA VAL A 385 -13.99 23.73 1.81
C VAL A 385 -13.73 24.06 3.27
N THR A 386 -14.49 23.43 4.16
CA THR A 386 -14.28 23.55 5.62
C THR A 386 -13.08 22.72 6.04
N ILE A 387 -12.36 23.17 7.06
CA ILE A 387 -11.25 22.42 7.61
C ILE A 387 -11.79 21.14 8.30
N PRO A 388 -11.39 19.94 7.84
CA PRO A 388 -11.90 18.69 8.39
C PRO A 388 -11.12 18.23 9.63
N ASP A 389 -11.56 17.10 10.21
CA ASP A 389 -10.72 16.33 11.14
C ASP A 389 -9.43 15.86 10.46
N ALA A 390 -8.36 15.72 11.22
CA ALA A 390 -7.03 15.30 10.78
C ALA A 390 -6.94 13.78 10.46
N ARG A 391 -7.94 13.24 9.76
CA ARG A 391 -8.02 11.82 9.39
C ARG A 391 -7.54 11.62 7.95
N MET A 392 -6.35 11.06 7.79
CA MET A 392 -5.72 10.86 6.45
C MET A 392 -6.39 9.81 5.57
N ASN A 393 -7.46 9.18 5.99
CA ASN A 393 -8.34 8.37 5.13
C ASN A 393 -9.43 9.22 4.42
N ARG A 394 -9.60 10.50 4.76
CA ARG A 394 -10.56 11.43 4.17
C ARG A 394 -9.92 12.23 3.03
N SER A 395 -10.66 12.38 1.94
CA SER A 395 -10.17 13.09 0.74
C SER A 395 -10.03 14.60 0.96
N ASP A 396 -10.93 15.19 1.77
CA ASP A 396 -10.87 16.60 2.14
C ASP A 396 -9.63 16.92 3.01
N ALA A 397 -9.32 16.07 4.00
CA ALA A 397 -8.13 16.21 4.81
C ALA A 397 -6.85 16.13 3.95
N LYS A 398 -6.77 15.16 3.04
CA LYS A 398 -5.64 15.04 2.10
C LYS A 398 -5.48 16.28 1.22
N ALA A 399 -6.58 16.80 0.69
CA ALA A 399 -6.56 18.02 -0.12
C ALA A 399 -6.08 19.23 0.67
N CYS A 400 -6.52 19.39 1.92
CA CYS A 400 -6.05 20.45 2.81
C CYS A 400 -4.55 20.30 3.12
N VAL A 401 -4.05 19.08 3.38
CA VAL A 401 -2.61 18.85 3.60
C VAL A 401 -1.79 19.16 2.34
N CYS A 402 -2.29 18.87 1.14
CA CYS A 402 -1.63 19.31 -0.10
C CYS A 402 -1.55 20.84 -0.19
N ALA A 403 -2.60 21.56 0.23
CA ALA A 403 -2.56 23.01 0.32
C ALA A 403 -1.51 23.49 1.34
N MET A 404 -1.49 22.90 2.55
CA MET A 404 -0.45 23.20 3.56
C MET A 404 0.95 22.97 2.99
N TRP A 405 1.20 21.82 2.35
CA TRP A 405 2.47 21.51 1.68
C TRP A 405 2.88 22.59 0.66
N SER A 406 1.92 23.11 -0.12
CA SER A 406 2.21 24.10 -1.15
C SER A 406 2.82 25.41 -0.61
N TYR A 407 2.57 25.74 0.64
CA TYR A 407 3.16 26.92 1.30
C TYR A 407 4.61 26.66 1.72
N TYR A 408 4.93 25.47 2.19
CA TYR A 408 6.31 25.06 2.45
C TYR A 408 7.17 25.12 1.18
N ALA A 409 6.66 24.55 0.10
CA ALA A 409 7.38 24.48 -1.18
C ALA A 409 7.62 25.86 -1.84
N ARG A 410 6.91 26.91 -1.41
CA ARG A 410 7.01 28.28 -1.94
C ARG A 410 7.69 29.28 -1.00
N ALA A 411 7.93 28.89 0.24
CA ALA A 411 8.60 29.79 1.19
C ALA A 411 10.09 29.86 0.87
N ASP A 412 10.59 31.04 0.51
CA ASP A 412 11.98 31.28 0.11
C ASP A 412 12.98 30.80 1.18
N ASP A 413 12.64 30.94 2.45
CA ASP A 413 13.47 30.51 3.60
C ASP A 413 13.46 28.97 3.80
N TYR A 414 12.56 28.24 3.12
CA TYR A 414 12.31 26.83 3.37
C TYR A 414 12.44 25.93 2.12
N ALA A 415 12.50 26.50 0.92
CA ALA A 415 12.50 25.79 -0.35
C ALA A 415 13.64 24.74 -0.48
N GLY A 416 14.74 24.89 0.27
CA GLY A 416 15.83 23.94 0.31
C GLY A 416 15.67 22.80 1.32
N GLN A 417 14.85 22.99 2.36
CA GLN A 417 14.64 22.01 3.44
C GLN A 417 13.41 21.16 3.22
N ALA A 418 12.35 21.70 2.61
CA ALA A 418 11.11 20.99 2.29
C ALA A 418 11.13 20.50 0.84
N SER A 419 12.01 19.54 0.53
CA SER A 419 11.99 18.88 -0.78
C SER A 419 11.06 17.67 -0.78
N ILE A 420 10.60 17.26 -1.98
CA ILE A 420 9.80 16.04 -2.15
C ILE A 420 10.53 14.81 -1.61
N ALA A 421 11.86 14.74 -1.78
CA ALA A 421 12.68 13.64 -1.27
C ALA A 421 12.71 13.60 0.26
N VAL A 422 12.78 14.75 0.93
CA VAL A 422 12.70 14.84 2.39
C VAL A 422 11.30 14.41 2.86
N PHE A 423 10.24 14.85 2.19
CA PHE A 423 8.88 14.45 2.54
C PHE A 423 8.68 12.93 2.45
N ASP A 424 9.12 12.31 1.34
CA ASP A 424 9.05 10.86 1.12
C ASP A 424 9.82 10.10 2.19
N SER A 425 11.08 10.51 2.48
CA SER A 425 11.89 9.91 3.54
C SER A 425 11.23 9.99 4.90
N LEU A 426 10.66 11.16 5.26
CA LEU A 426 9.95 11.30 6.53
C LEU A 426 8.70 10.42 6.62
N VAL A 427 7.94 10.27 5.51
CA VAL A 427 6.79 9.36 5.49
C VAL A 427 7.23 7.91 5.68
N ASP A 428 8.35 7.50 5.09
CA ASP A 428 8.91 6.16 5.25
C ASP A 428 9.43 5.92 6.69
N ASP A 429 10.14 6.89 7.26
CA ASP A 429 10.74 6.78 8.60
C ASP A 429 9.68 6.78 9.71
N TYR A 430 8.63 7.58 9.60
CA TYR A 430 7.56 7.72 10.59
C TYR A 430 6.34 6.85 10.30
N GLY A 431 6.27 6.22 9.13
CA GLY A 431 5.24 5.25 8.73
C GLY A 431 4.01 5.84 8.04
N SER A 432 3.66 7.09 8.28
CA SER A 432 2.53 7.74 7.59
C SER A 432 2.58 9.26 7.61
N VAL A 433 1.85 9.90 6.68
CA VAL A 433 1.65 11.37 6.71
C VAL A 433 0.92 11.83 7.97
N ALA A 434 0.11 10.97 8.60
CA ALA A 434 -0.57 11.33 9.85
C ALA A 434 0.43 11.60 10.98
N ASP A 435 1.57 10.91 10.98
CA ASP A 435 2.62 11.06 11.99
C ASP A 435 3.46 12.32 11.78
N LEU A 436 3.37 12.94 10.59
CA LEU A 436 3.96 14.25 10.30
C LEU A 436 3.04 15.43 10.71
N LEU A 437 1.81 15.15 11.16
CA LEU A 437 0.85 16.14 11.61
C LEU A 437 0.94 16.32 13.13
N VAL A 438 1.87 17.17 13.56
CA VAL A 438 2.13 17.46 14.98
C VAL A 438 1.03 18.34 15.57
N GLU A 439 0.69 18.12 16.83
CA GLU A 439 -0.32 18.90 17.56
C GLU A 439 0.15 20.34 17.78
N TYR A 440 -0.72 21.32 17.47
CA TYR A 440 -0.50 22.71 17.85
C TYR A 440 -0.78 22.89 19.34
N MET A 441 -1.91 22.32 19.81
CA MET A 441 -2.29 22.31 21.22
C MET A 441 -2.49 20.87 21.69
N GLY A 442 -1.78 20.46 22.74
CA GLY A 442 -1.85 19.11 23.28
C GLY A 442 -3.22 18.78 23.91
N ARG A 443 -3.56 17.50 23.97
CA ARG A 443 -4.87 17.03 24.45
C ARG A 443 -5.25 17.53 25.86
N ARG A 444 -4.30 17.69 26.76
CA ARG A 444 -4.50 18.20 28.14
C ARG A 444 -5.22 19.55 28.19
N TRP A 445 -5.03 20.38 27.15
CA TRP A 445 -5.63 21.70 27.09
C TRP A 445 -7.14 21.68 26.78
N PHE A 446 -7.65 20.55 26.23
CA PHE A 446 -9.07 20.38 25.90
C PHE A 446 -9.86 19.62 26.97
N GLU A 447 -9.26 19.31 28.13
CA GLU A 447 -9.96 18.65 29.23
C GLU A 447 -11.03 19.58 29.81
N GLY A 448 -12.31 19.15 29.69
CA GLY A 448 -13.47 19.96 30.14
C GLY A 448 -14.00 20.94 29.11
N THR A 449 -13.47 20.93 27.87
CA THR A 449 -13.91 21.78 26.75
C THR A 449 -14.40 20.95 25.54
N ASP A 450 -14.55 21.56 24.38
CA ASP A 450 -14.97 20.86 23.14
C ASP A 450 -13.83 20.00 22.58
N VAL A 451 -13.86 18.70 22.89
CA VAL A 451 -12.89 17.71 22.40
C VAL A 451 -12.87 17.57 20.87
N SER A 452 -13.93 18.01 20.15
CA SER A 452 -13.95 17.98 18.70
C SER A 452 -12.87 18.85 18.09
N ARG A 453 -12.52 19.97 18.74
CA ARG A 453 -11.46 20.88 18.31
C ARG A 453 -10.06 20.26 18.39
N TYR A 454 -9.84 19.38 19.35
CA TYR A 454 -8.59 18.62 19.41
C TYR A 454 -8.33 17.79 18.16
N SER A 455 -9.36 17.13 17.59
CA SER A 455 -9.24 16.29 16.41
C SER A 455 -9.21 17.05 15.07
N SER A 456 -9.50 18.36 15.08
CA SER A 456 -9.50 19.20 13.88
C SER A 456 -8.11 19.27 13.24
N LEU A 457 -8.07 19.30 11.89
CA LEU A 457 -6.84 19.60 11.15
C LEU A 457 -6.31 21.01 11.47
N ALA A 458 -7.16 21.92 11.95
CA ALA A 458 -6.74 23.22 12.47
C ALA A 458 -5.86 23.10 13.73
N ASN A 459 -5.94 22.01 14.47
CA ASN A 459 -5.05 21.70 15.59
C ASN A 459 -3.82 20.88 15.17
N ARG A 460 -3.50 20.80 13.89
CA ARG A 460 -2.36 20.02 13.37
C ARG A 460 -1.46 20.90 12.49
N VAL A 461 -0.17 20.78 12.72
CA VAL A 461 0.88 21.42 11.91
C VAL A 461 1.56 20.34 11.09
N LEU A 462 1.62 20.51 9.78
CA LEU A 462 2.42 19.63 8.93
C LEU A 462 3.90 19.93 9.23
N MET A 463 4.61 18.98 9.81
CA MET A 463 6.01 19.12 10.19
C MET A 463 6.89 18.40 9.17
N VAL A 464 7.72 19.14 8.44
CA VAL A 464 8.64 18.62 7.42
C VAL A 464 10.08 18.89 7.84
N ASN A 465 10.36 18.75 9.12
CA ASN A 465 11.67 18.91 9.71
C ASN A 465 11.95 17.75 10.67
N GLU A 466 13.01 16.99 10.41
CA GLU A 466 13.33 15.76 11.13
C GLU A 466 13.65 16.02 12.61
N GLU A 467 14.39 17.10 12.92
CA GLU A 467 14.74 17.48 14.28
C GLU A 467 13.49 17.84 15.10
N ALA A 468 12.59 18.63 14.50
CA ALA A 468 11.32 19.02 15.11
C ALA A 468 10.33 17.85 15.28
N LEU A 469 10.47 16.76 14.50
CA LEU A 469 9.66 15.55 14.67
C LEU A 469 10.16 14.65 15.79
N ARG A 470 11.44 14.78 16.20
CA ARG A 470 12.06 13.93 17.23
C ARG A 470 11.97 14.50 18.64
N ASP A 471 11.81 15.80 18.77
CA ASP A 471 11.93 16.52 20.03
C ASP A 471 10.85 17.60 20.14
N GLU A 472 10.14 17.62 21.28
CA GLU A 472 9.04 18.57 21.52
C GLU A 472 9.53 20.03 21.61
N ASP A 473 10.71 20.27 22.22
CA ASP A 473 11.28 21.63 22.33
C ASP A 473 11.74 22.14 20.96
N ALA A 474 12.32 21.25 20.13
CA ALA A 474 12.66 21.56 18.76
C ALA A 474 11.40 21.83 17.90
N ALA A 475 10.31 21.09 18.10
CA ALA A 475 9.03 21.33 17.45
C ALA A 475 8.46 22.71 17.83
N LEU A 476 8.50 23.06 19.10
CA LEU A 476 8.04 24.36 19.61
C LEU A 476 8.88 25.51 19.03
N THR A 477 10.20 25.38 19.07
CA THR A 477 11.13 26.34 18.47
C THR A 477 10.84 26.52 16.98
N PHE A 478 10.63 25.44 16.25
CA PHE A 478 10.28 25.46 14.83
C PHE A 478 8.96 26.18 14.58
N MET A 479 7.90 25.85 15.34
CA MET A 479 6.58 26.47 15.22
C MET A 479 6.67 27.97 15.48
N THR A 480 7.43 28.40 16.49
CA THR A 480 7.62 29.80 16.82
C THR A 480 8.37 30.57 15.73
N ALA A 481 9.48 30.00 15.22
CA ALA A 481 10.27 30.60 14.16
C ALA A 481 9.50 30.74 12.83
N HIS A 482 8.62 29.78 12.51
CA HIS A 482 7.89 29.71 11.24
C HIS A 482 6.39 30.01 11.37
N ARG A 483 5.99 30.71 12.43
CA ARG A 483 4.60 30.98 12.80
C ARG A 483 3.72 31.44 11.63
N ASN A 484 4.18 32.41 10.85
CA ASN A 484 3.42 32.97 9.73
C ASN A 484 3.20 31.95 8.61
N MET A 485 4.23 31.15 8.29
CA MET A 485 4.16 30.08 7.29
C MET A 485 3.20 28.98 7.74
N LEU A 486 3.20 28.65 9.03
CA LEU A 486 2.37 27.63 9.65
C LEU A 486 0.96 28.11 9.98
N MET A 487 0.66 29.41 9.73
CA MET A 487 -0.64 30.03 10.01
C MET A 487 -1.01 29.91 11.49
N LEU A 488 -0.05 30.07 12.39
CA LEU A 488 -0.28 30.08 13.83
C LEU A 488 -0.66 31.48 14.28
N PRO A 489 -1.77 31.67 15.02
CA PRO A 489 -2.26 32.99 15.43
C PRO A 489 -1.33 33.66 16.46
N GLU A 490 -0.75 32.88 17.37
CA GLU A 490 0.14 33.33 18.44
C GLU A 490 1.29 32.33 18.63
N ALA A 491 2.36 32.74 19.28
CA ALA A 491 3.43 31.84 19.68
C ALA A 491 2.90 30.86 20.74
N VAL A 492 3.29 29.58 20.64
CA VAL A 492 2.81 28.55 21.58
C VAL A 492 3.23 28.87 23.03
N GLU A 493 4.39 29.54 23.21
CA GLU A 493 4.89 30.01 24.50
C GLU A 493 3.98 31.08 25.15
N ASP A 494 3.33 31.92 24.33
CA ASP A 494 2.41 32.96 24.83
C ASP A 494 1.05 32.37 25.25
N CYS A 495 0.73 31.15 24.82
CA CYS A 495 -0.53 30.46 25.10
C CYS A 495 -0.60 29.90 26.54
N GLU A 496 0.53 29.74 27.23
CA GLU A 496 0.58 29.20 28.60
C GLU A 496 -0.07 30.10 29.65
N SER A 497 -0.35 31.37 29.34
CA SER A 497 -0.71 32.35 30.38
C SER A 497 -2.16 32.81 30.40
N SER A 498 -3.00 32.71 29.35
CA SER A 498 -4.38 33.23 29.41
C SER A 498 -5.35 32.89 28.30
N ALA A 499 -5.00 32.18 27.20
CA ALA A 499 -5.91 32.00 26.07
C ALA A 499 -6.69 30.67 26.15
N ASP A 500 -7.98 30.72 25.77
CA ASP A 500 -8.80 29.52 25.59
C ASP A 500 -8.28 28.71 24.41
N PRO A 501 -7.90 27.41 24.60
CA PRO A 501 -7.38 26.57 23.53
C PRO A 501 -8.37 26.39 22.35
N VAL A 502 -9.67 26.41 22.62
CA VAL A 502 -10.70 26.36 21.59
C VAL A 502 -10.66 27.61 20.72
N GLU A 503 -10.55 28.80 21.34
CA GLU A 503 -10.45 30.08 20.62
C GLU A 503 -9.20 30.13 19.72
N LEU A 504 -8.06 29.62 20.20
CA LEU A 504 -6.81 29.58 19.42
C LEU A 504 -6.94 28.67 18.20
N VAL A 505 -7.55 27.49 18.36
CA VAL A 505 -7.79 26.58 17.24
C VAL A 505 -8.80 27.17 16.27
N ASP A 506 -9.84 27.86 16.74
CA ASP A 506 -10.83 28.55 15.89
C ASP A 506 -10.18 29.67 15.07
N ARG A 507 -9.33 30.52 15.69
CA ARG A 507 -8.58 31.56 14.96
C ARG A 507 -7.66 30.94 13.90
N ARG A 508 -6.99 29.84 14.24
CA ARG A 508 -6.15 29.13 13.26
C ARG A 508 -7.00 28.51 12.14
N GLU A 509 -8.19 27.97 12.45
CA GLU A 509 -9.12 27.46 11.45
C GLU A 509 -9.52 28.54 10.44
N GLU A 510 -9.77 29.77 10.87
CA GLU A 510 -10.06 30.89 9.99
C GLU A 510 -8.87 31.19 9.05
N LEU A 511 -7.64 31.31 9.61
CA LEU A 511 -6.44 31.57 8.83
C LEU A 511 -6.16 30.44 7.83
N LEU A 512 -6.23 29.19 8.30
CA LEU A 512 -5.99 28.01 7.47
C LEU A 512 -7.06 27.87 6.38
N SER A 513 -8.33 28.09 6.72
CA SER A 513 -9.45 28.04 5.77
C SER A 513 -9.29 29.08 4.66
N ALA A 514 -8.91 30.31 5.00
CA ALA A 514 -8.66 31.36 4.01
C ALA A 514 -7.54 30.92 3.02
N ARG A 515 -6.43 30.41 3.53
CA ARG A 515 -5.30 29.98 2.71
C ARG A 515 -5.59 28.74 1.87
N VAL A 516 -6.23 27.74 2.46
CA VAL A 516 -6.63 26.51 1.76
C VAL A 516 -7.58 26.82 0.61
N ASN A 517 -8.55 27.70 0.83
CA ASN A 517 -9.50 28.10 -0.23
C ASN A 517 -8.81 28.98 -1.31
N GLU A 518 -7.88 29.86 -0.94
CA GLU A 518 -7.03 30.59 -1.89
C GLU A 518 -6.25 29.64 -2.79
N PHE A 519 -5.63 28.60 -2.21
CA PHE A 519 -4.93 27.56 -2.95
C PHE A 519 -5.84 26.84 -3.94
N PHE A 520 -7.05 26.41 -3.51
CA PHE A 520 -7.98 25.73 -4.39
C PHE A 520 -8.48 26.63 -5.53
N GLU A 521 -8.79 27.88 -5.26
CA GLU A 521 -9.18 28.82 -6.32
C GLU A 521 -8.06 29.01 -7.36
N LEU A 522 -6.80 29.14 -6.90
CA LEU A 522 -5.65 29.24 -7.77
C LEU A 522 -5.46 27.98 -8.63
N MET A 523 -5.62 26.80 -8.04
CA MET A 523 -5.42 25.52 -8.74
C MET A 523 -6.57 25.21 -9.71
N MET A 524 -7.81 25.53 -9.35
CA MET A 524 -8.98 25.34 -10.21
C MET A 524 -9.09 26.39 -11.31
N ALA A 525 -8.65 27.62 -11.04
CA ALA A 525 -8.68 28.80 -11.96
C ALA A 525 -9.98 28.89 -12.77
N TRP A 526 -11.13 28.99 -12.08
CA TRP A 526 -12.45 29.03 -12.73
C TRP A 526 -12.64 30.28 -13.60
N ASP A 527 -12.11 31.43 -13.18
CA ASP A 527 -12.35 32.74 -13.78
C ASP A 527 -11.41 33.08 -14.94
N TYR A 528 -10.48 32.21 -15.30
CA TYR A 528 -9.57 32.41 -16.43
C TYR A 528 -10.24 32.01 -17.76
N VAL A 529 -11.03 32.92 -18.34
CA VAL A 529 -11.69 32.74 -19.64
C VAL A 529 -10.83 33.27 -20.82
N SER A 530 -9.74 33.98 -20.55
CA SER A 530 -8.91 34.50 -21.66
C SER A 530 -7.42 34.19 -21.45
N PHE A 531 -6.90 33.27 -22.23
CA PHE A 531 -5.50 33.30 -22.60
C PHE A 531 -5.37 34.21 -23.85
N ALA A 532 -4.77 35.38 -23.69
CA ALA A 532 -4.17 36.04 -24.81
C ALA A 532 -3.13 35.09 -25.44
N PRO A 533 -3.05 34.96 -26.76
CA PRO A 533 -2.00 34.19 -27.37
C PRO A 533 -0.66 34.84 -27.00
N VAL A 534 0.18 34.13 -26.28
CA VAL A 534 1.60 34.47 -26.18
C VAL A 534 2.22 33.83 -27.40
N GLU A 535 2.67 34.68 -28.32
CA GLU A 535 3.46 34.38 -29.52
C GLU A 535 4.69 33.54 -29.17
#